data_710a9163c6d0f9be457dbd0846a9a2f6
#
_entry.id   710a9163c6d0f9be457dbd0846a9a2f6
#
_cell.length_a   1.000
_cell.length_b   1.000
_cell.length_c   1.000
_cell.angle_alpha   90.00
_cell.angle_beta   90.00
_cell.angle_gamma   90.00
#
_symmetry.space_group_name_H-M   'P 1'
#
loop_
_entity.id
_entity.type
_entity.pdbx_description
1 polymer ?
#
loop_
_entity_poly.entity_id
_entity_poly.type
_entity_poly.pdbx_seq_one_letter_code
_entity_poly.pdbx_strand_id
1 'polypeptide(L)'
;MIGTGGWAYFQVPGLKPLTAYSRVFNFVEVNSTFYQIPALKEVESWRRLVPPAFKFSVRAHQSITHKYRLQPSNESFEAFESMKQICSKLEAEVMHLQVPSSFELTKTSIAAFRSLLSSVNLQKLRLALEVRGTRSIQLPSELLKTMQDYNIVHCTDLSSGEMPAYESDILYTRLFGKGQHNVYQPTDEELLEIDKKASSGKSEKIIMSFHFVRMYKDAARLKTYKQSGKFPSITRSTGLASLEEVLGEDARFPSTKQELIRSQGWKIFDLTETERIHVGDLLEKLPEATYNNLGEIVDRLKPVER
;
A
#
# COMPACT_ATOMS: atom_id res chain seq x y z
N MET A 1 -13.07 -1.18 1.45
CA MET A 1 -12.61 -0.78 0.10
C MET A 1 -11.19 -1.31 -0.10
N ILE A 2 -10.92 -1.93 -1.25
CA ILE A 2 -9.59 -2.46 -1.61
C ILE A 2 -9.14 -1.77 -2.89
N GLY A 3 -7.93 -1.21 -2.88
CA GLY A 3 -7.31 -0.54 -4.01
C GLY A 3 -5.80 -0.35 -3.81
N THR A 4 -5.21 0.53 -4.58
CA THR A 4 -3.75 0.70 -4.64
C THR A 4 -3.31 2.15 -4.52
N GLY A 5 -2.03 2.38 -4.30
CA GLY A 5 -1.39 3.71 -4.23
C GLY A 5 -1.18 4.35 -5.59
N GLY A 6 -2.19 4.35 -6.45
CA GLY A 6 -2.17 4.94 -7.78
C GLY A 6 -2.59 3.99 -8.88
N TRP A 7 -2.68 4.51 -10.11
CA TRP A 7 -3.15 3.78 -11.29
C TRP A 7 -2.24 3.92 -12.52
N ALA A 8 -1.18 4.73 -12.44
CA ALA A 8 -0.38 5.11 -13.61
C ALA A 8 0.22 3.91 -14.37
N TYR A 9 0.58 2.85 -13.65
CA TYR A 9 1.16 1.63 -14.23
C TYR A 9 0.12 0.54 -14.54
N PHE A 10 -1.18 0.82 -14.34
CA PHE A 10 -2.26 -0.09 -14.70
C PHE A 10 -2.62 0.08 -16.16
N GLN A 11 -1.81 -0.52 -17.05
CA GLN A 11 -1.93 -0.32 -18.48
C GLN A 11 -2.70 -1.47 -19.14
N VAL A 12 -3.73 -1.10 -19.93
CA VAL A 12 -4.47 -2.00 -20.80
C VAL A 12 -4.51 -1.37 -22.19
N PRO A 13 -4.08 -2.08 -23.25
CA PRO A 13 -4.10 -1.53 -24.61
C PRO A 13 -5.46 -0.94 -24.98
N GLY A 14 -5.47 0.25 -25.54
CA GLY A 14 -6.68 0.95 -25.98
C GLY A 14 -7.51 1.64 -24.88
N LEU A 15 -7.10 1.57 -23.62
CA LEU A 15 -7.80 2.22 -22.50
C LEU A 15 -6.90 3.22 -21.77
N LYS A 16 -7.51 4.31 -21.28
CA LYS A 16 -6.82 5.18 -20.31
C LYS A 16 -6.58 4.41 -19.01
N PRO A 17 -5.40 4.53 -18.36
CA PRO A 17 -5.05 3.75 -17.19
C PRO A 17 -6.12 3.81 -16.06
N LEU A 18 -6.62 4.99 -15.71
CA LEU A 18 -7.65 5.13 -14.66
C LEU A 18 -8.98 4.48 -15.06
N THR A 19 -9.37 4.55 -16.34
CA THR A 19 -10.57 3.88 -16.83
C THR A 19 -10.41 2.36 -16.77
N ALA A 20 -9.25 1.84 -17.18
CA ALA A 20 -8.96 0.41 -17.05
C ALA A 20 -8.96 -0.04 -15.59
N TYR A 21 -8.31 0.72 -14.73
CA TYR A 21 -8.25 0.48 -13.28
C TYR A 21 -9.64 0.41 -12.63
N SER A 22 -10.52 1.35 -12.98
CA SER A 22 -11.87 1.43 -12.39
C SER A 22 -12.80 0.27 -12.80
N ARG A 23 -12.44 -0.53 -13.81
CA ARG A 23 -13.14 -1.77 -14.14
C ARG A 23 -12.81 -2.92 -13.19
N VAL A 24 -11.66 -2.85 -12.54
CA VAL A 24 -11.18 -3.87 -11.60
C VAL A 24 -11.41 -3.45 -10.15
N PHE A 25 -11.13 -2.20 -9.84
CA PHE A 25 -11.19 -1.66 -8.48
C PHE A 25 -12.26 -0.57 -8.38
N ASN A 26 -12.78 -0.38 -7.18
CA ASN A 26 -13.75 0.68 -6.85
C ASN A 26 -13.16 1.79 -5.95
N PHE A 27 -11.86 1.71 -5.67
CA PHE A 27 -11.13 2.65 -4.82
C PHE A 27 -9.69 2.81 -5.31
N VAL A 28 -9.14 4.03 -5.15
CA VAL A 28 -7.72 4.32 -5.34
C VAL A 28 -7.24 5.43 -4.41
N GLU A 29 -6.00 5.32 -3.92
CA GLU A 29 -5.29 6.44 -3.31
C GLU A 29 -4.56 7.24 -4.38
N VAL A 30 -4.83 8.55 -4.48
CA VAL A 30 -4.10 9.45 -5.39
C VAL A 30 -2.76 9.79 -4.76
N ASN A 31 -1.72 9.07 -5.13
CA ASN A 31 -0.39 9.21 -4.55
C ASN A 31 0.49 10.27 -5.25
N SER A 32 0.19 10.61 -6.51
CA SER A 32 0.93 11.61 -7.30
C SER A 32 0.86 13.01 -6.73
N THR A 33 -0.23 13.35 -6.03
CA THR A 33 -0.45 14.64 -5.36
C THR A 33 0.58 14.95 -4.27
N PHE A 34 1.27 13.94 -3.75
CA PHE A 34 2.39 14.13 -2.83
C PHE A 34 3.57 14.86 -3.48
N TYR A 35 3.84 14.60 -4.74
CA TYR A 35 4.98 15.14 -5.48
C TYR A 35 4.64 16.45 -6.20
N GLN A 36 3.42 16.57 -6.69
CA GLN A 36 2.96 17.73 -7.47
C GLN A 36 1.48 17.95 -7.22
N ILE A 37 1.10 19.22 -6.99
CA ILE A 37 -0.30 19.66 -6.93
C ILE A 37 -0.82 19.77 -8.38
N PRO A 38 -1.75 18.90 -8.82
CA PRO A 38 -2.28 18.96 -10.18
C PRO A 38 -3.22 20.15 -10.38
N ALA A 39 -3.37 20.59 -11.62
CA ALA A 39 -4.41 21.57 -11.97
C ALA A 39 -5.82 20.99 -11.72
N LEU A 40 -6.74 21.80 -11.22
CA LEU A 40 -8.10 21.34 -10.90
C LEU A 40 -8.84 20.75 -12.12
N LYS A 41 -8.60 21.27 -13.33
CA LYS A 41 -9.14 20.70 -14.58
C LYS A 41 -8.69 19.24 -14.82
N GLU A 42 -7.46 18.92 -14.45
CA GLU A 42 -6.94 17.55 -14.53
C GLU A 42 -7.65 16.66 -13.52
N VAL A 43 -7.78 17.11 -12.27
CA VAL A 43 -8.51 16.41 -11.20
C VAL A 43 -9.95 16.14 -11.59
N GLU A 44 -10.65 17.13 -12.16
CA GLU A 44 -12.01 16.95 -12.67
C GLU A 44 -12.06 15.93 -13.82
N SER A 45 -11.01 15.87 -14.65
CA SER A 45 -10.93 14.84 -15.69
C SER A 45 -10.82 13.44 -15.12
N TRP A 46 -10.08 13.24 -14.01
CA TRP A 46 -10.01 11.95 -13.32
C TRP A 46 -11.38 11.53 -12.79
N ARG A 47 -12.12 12.44 -12.14
CA ARG A 47 -13.47 12.14 -11.63
C ARG A 47 -14.41 11.68 -12.74
N ARG A 48 -14.34 12.31 -13.94
CA ARG A 48 -15.18 11.94 -15.10
C ARG A 48 -14.81 10.61 -15.76
N LEU A 49 -13.58 10.10 -15.54
CA LEU A 49 -13.10 8.84 -16.14
C LEU A 49 -13.58 7.58 -15.40
N VAL A 50 -14.20 7.73 -14.24
CA VAL A 50 -14.62 6.62 -13.39
C VAL A 50 -16.10 6.72 -13.01
N PRO A 51 -16.76 5.60 -12.65
CA PRO A 51 -18.15 5.60 -12.23
C PRO A 51 -18.39 6.50 -11.01
N PRO A 52 -19.62 7.03 -10.80
CA PRO A 52 -19.95 7.85 -9.61
C PRO A 52 -19.69 7.14 -8.28
N ALA A 53 -19.88 5.83 -8.20
CA ALA A 53 -19.64 5.02 -7.01
C ALA A 53 -18.15 4.80 -6.69
N PHE A 54 -17.24 5.12 -7.63
CA PHE A 54 -15.79 4.96 -7.45
C PHE A 54 -15.28 5.96 -6.40
N LYS A 55 -14.46 5.49 -5.47
CA LYS A 55 -13.96 6.27 -4.34
C LYS A 55 -12.47 6.62 -4.51
N PHE A 56 -12.13 7.81 -4.05
CA PHE A 56 -10.77 8.30 -3.98
C PHE A 56 -10.39 8.61 -2.52
N SER A 57 -9.13 8.39 -2.18
CA SER A 57 -8.43 9.13 -1.13
C SER A 57 -7.30 9.93 -1.75
N VAL A 58 -6.85 10.97 -1.08
CA VAL A 58 -5.83 11.87 -1.62
C VAL A 58 -4.65 11.95 -0.66
N ARG A 59 -3.45 11.64 -1.11
CA ARG A 59 -2.25 11.87 -0.31
C ARG A 59 -1.88 13.34 -0.37
N ALA A 60 -1.75 13.97 0.79
CA ALA A 60 -1.40 15.38 0.92
C ALA A 60 -0.02 15.68 0.30
N HIS A 61 0.13 16.87 -0.27
CA HIS A 61 1.38 17.32 -0.86
C HIS A 61 2.49 17.40 0.20
N GLN A 62 3.71 17.02 -0.18
CA GLN A 62 4.86 16.98 0.71
C GLN A 62 5.20 18.30 1.40
N SER A 63 4.81 19.44 0.83
CA SER A 63 5.01 20.74 1.48
C SER A 63 4.39 20.79 2.88
N ILE A 64 3.21 20.22 3.08
CA ILE A 64 2.49 20.22 4.36
C ILE A 64 3.27 19.43 5.42
N THR A 65 3.69 18.21 5.09
CA THR A 65 4.23 17.25 6.06
C THR A 65 5.75 17.25 6.14
N HIS A 66 6.45 17.46 5.02
CA HIS A 66 7.92 17.37 4.93
C HIS A 66 8.60 18.74 4.97
N LYS A 67 8.12 19.71 4.16
CA LYS A 67 8.74 21.03 4.07
C LYS A 67 8.34 21.90 5.26
N TYR A 68 7.06 22.10 5.48
CA TYR A 68 6.54 22.97 6.55
C TYR A 68 6.25 22.21 7.85
N ARG A 69 6.42 20.88 7.86
CA ARG A 69 6.40 20.04 9.06
C ARG A 69 5.18 20.30 9.95
N LEU A 70 3.99 20.39 9.34
CA LEU A 70 2.72 20.66 9.99
C LEU A 70 2.67 21.95 10.81
N GLN A 71 3.54 22.93 10.51
CA GLN A 71 3.55 24.24 11.17
C GLN A 71 2.41 25.13 10.64
N PRO A 72 1.80 25.96 11.50
CA PRO A 72 0.73 26.89 11.11
C PRO A 72 1.31 28.14 10.41
N SER A 73 1.78 27.97 9.16
CA SER A 73 2.26 29.07 8.31
C SER A 73 1.29 29.34 7.16
N ASN A 74 1.38 30.52 6.54
CA ASN A 74 0.55 30.86 5.40
C ASN A 74 0.70 29.85 4.26
N GLU A 75 1.93 29.40 3.99
CA GLU A 75 2.21 28.41 2.95
C GLU A 75 1.63 27.03 3.28
N SER A 76 1.61 26.66 4.57
CA SER A 76 0.91 25.44 5.01
C SER A 76 -0.59 25.54 4.77
N PHE A 77 -1.19 26.67 5.07
CA PHE A 77 -2.62 26.92 4.85
C PHE A 77 -2.96 26.90 3.35
N GLU A 78 -2.19 27.59 2.50
CA GLU A 78 -2.39 27.59 1.05
C GLU A 78 -2.29 26.17 0.46
N ALA A 79 -1.26 25.41 0.87
CA ALA A 79 -1.10 24.04 0.43
C ALA A 79 -2.27 23.15 0.90
N PHE A 80 -2.71 23.34 2.15
CA PHE A 80 -3.83 22.60 2.71
C PHE A 80 -5.14 22.90 1.98
N GLU A 81 -5.43 24.17 1.70
CA GLU A 81 -6.62 24.59 0.94
C GLU A 81 -6.59 24.04 -0.50
N SER A 82 -5.44 24.06 -1.15
CA SER A 82 -5.28 23.46 -2.47
C SER A 82 -5.60 21.96 -2.45
N MET A 83 -5.11 21.23 -1.43
CA MET A 83 -5.42 19.80 -1.27
C MET A 83 -6.89 19.54 -0.95
N LYS A 84 -7.55 20.40 -0.17
CA LYS A 84 -9.00 20.31 0.10
C LYS A 84 -9.82 20.51 -1.18
N GLN A 85 -9.42 21.43 -2.05
CA GLN A 85 -10.08 21.62 -3.35
C GLN A 85 -9.95 20.35 -4.21
N ILE A 86 -8.78 19.71 -4.24
CA ILE A 86 -8.58 18.43 -4.93
C ILE A 86 -9.50 17.35 -4.35
N CYS A 87 -9.54 17.20 -3.01
CA CYS A 87 -10.44 16.26 -2.35
C CYS A 87 -11.90 16.51 -2.71
N SER A 88 -12.34 17.77 -2.71
CA SER A 88 -13.69 18.16 -3.08
C SER A 88 -14.03 17.78 -4.52
N LYS A 89 -13.14 18.04 -5.50
CA LYS A 89 -13.35 17.70 -6.92
C LYS A 89 -13.39 16.19 -7.17
N LEU A 90 -12.68 15.40 -6.37
CA LEU A 90 -12.68 13.94 -6.43
C LEU A 90 -13.78 13.29 -5.58
N GLU A 91 -14.50 14.09 -4.77
CA GLU A 91 -15.42 13.58 -3.75
C GLU A 91 -14.70 12.62 -2.78
N ALA A 92 -13.43 12.93 -2.48
CA ALA A 92 -12.61 12.13 -1.58
C ALA A 92 -12.97 12.41 -0.13
N GLU A 93 -13.29 11.34 0.61
CA GLU A 93 -13.66 11.45 2.02
C GLU A 93 -12.44 11.51 2.95
N VAL A 94 -11.27 11.03 2.47
CA VAL A 94 -10.05 10.94 3.28
C VAL A 94 -8.88 11.63 2.57
N MET A 95 -8.20 12.51 3.31
CA MET A 95 -6.89 13.04 2.94
C MET A 95 -5.82 12.42 3.84
N HIS A 96 -4.85 11.76 3.25
CA HIS A 96 -3.79 11.07 3.94
C HIS A 96 -2.58 11.98 4.14
N LEU A 97 -2.19 12.21 5.40
CA LEU A 97 -1.00 12.93 5.83
C LEU A 97 0.07 11.92 6.24
N GLN A 98 1.20 11.92 5.56
CA GLN A 98 2.35 11.12 5.95
C GLN A 98 3.46 12.03 6.45
N VAL A 99 3.88 11.87 7.71
CA VAL A 99 5.07 12.54 8.24
C VAL A 99 6.29 11.63 8.09
N PRO A 100 7.47 12.20 7.75
CA PRO A 100 8.70 11.42 7.60
C PRO A 100 9.20 10.88 8.94
N SER A 101 10.06 9.85 8.92
CA SER A 101 10.71 9.31 10.13
C SER A 101 11.57 10.33 10.86
N SER A 102 12.03 11.39 10.18
CA SER A 102 12.76 12.50 10.77
C SER A 102 11.86 13.53 11.46
N PHE A 103 10.53 13.32 11.47
CA PHE A 103 9.62 14.21 12.17
C PHE A 103 9.63 13.91 13.66
N GLU A 104 10.14 14.84 14.44
CA GLU A 104 10.20 14.71 15.90
C GLU A 104 8.84 15.00 16.53
N LEU A 105 8.30 14.02 17.26
CA LEU A 105 7.03 14.12 17.98
C LEU A 105 7.22 14.82 19.36
N THR A 106 7.71 16.06 19.32
CA THR A 106 7.87 16.90 20.51
C THR A 106 6.56 17.58 20.89
N LYS A 107 6.44 18.05 22.15
CA LYS A 107 5.29 18.86 22.59
C LYS A 107 5.08 20.07 21.69
N THR A 108 6.17 20.71 21.24
CA THR A 108 6.12 21.89 20.37
C THR A 108 5.57 21.54 18.99
N SER A 109 6.05 20.46 18.36
CA SER A 109 5.57 20.04 17.04
C SER A 109 4.11 19.58 17.08
N ILE A 110 3.68 18.92 18.14
CA ILE A 110 2.29 18.50 18.34
C ILE A 110 1.38 19.73 18.56
N ALA A 111 1.82 20.71 19.37
CA ALA A 111 1.08 21.95 19.57
C ALA A 111 0.94 22.75 18.26
N ALA A 112 1.99 22.81 17.45
CA ALA A 112 1.95 23.45 16.14
C ALA A 112 0.96 22.75 15.20
N PHE A 113 0.97 21.42 15.15
CA PHE A 113 -0.01 20.64 14.37
C PHE A 113 -1.44 20.91 14.85
N ARG A 114 -1.67 20.95 16.17
CA ARG A 114 -2.98 21.30 16.73
C ARG A 114 -3.42 22.71 16.33
N SER A 115 -2.49 23.68 16.33
CA SER A 115 -2.76 25.04 15.87
C SER A 115 -3.10 25.11 14.38
N LEU A 116 -2.39 24.35 13.54
CA LEU A 116 -2.73 24.20 12.11
C LEU A 116 -4.16 23.67 11.94
N LEU A 117 -4.50 22.57 12.66
CA LEU A 117 -5.82 21.94 12.57
C LEU A 117 -6.95 22.88 13.02
N SER A 118 -6.74 23.67 14.07
CA SER A 118 -7.75 24.63 14.56
C SER A 118 -8.04 25.76 13.57
N SER A 119 -7.12 26.03 12.67
CA SER A 119 -7.23 27.11 11.66
C SER A 119 -7.78 26.60 10.32
N VAL A 120 -7.92 25.28 10.14
CA VAL A 120 -8.37 24.68 8.88
C VAL A 120 -9.80 24.15 9.04
N ASN A 121 -10.72 24.60 8.19
CA ASN A 121 -12.06 24.03 8.15
C ASN A 121 -12.07 22.75 7.30
N LEU A 122 -12.06 21.59 7.94
CA LEU A 122 -12.07 20.28 7.27
C LEU A 122 -13.46 19.89 6.72
N GLN A 123 -14.52 20.51 7.21
CA GLN A 123 -15.91 20.13 6.87
C GLN A 123 -16.14 18.62 7.11
N LYS A 124 -16.43 17.87 6.03
CA LYS A 124 -16.64 16.40 6.06
C LYS A 124 -15.37 15.60 5.73
N LEU A 125 -14.27 16.28 5.39
CA LEU A 125 -13.02 15.63 5.03
C LEU A 125 -12.34 15.06 6.28
N ARG A 126 -12.04 13.78 6.27
CA ARG A 126 -11.29 13.10 7.33
C ARG A 126 -9.80 13.13 7.01
N LEU A 127 -9.00 13.33 8.02
CA LEU A 127 -7.54 13.16 7.91
C LEU A 127 -7.17 11.75 8.33
N ALA A 128 -6.24 11.14 7.61
CA ALA A 128 -5.56 9.91 8.03
C ALA A 128 -4.08 10.24 8.23
N LEU A 129 -3.57 10.09 9.44
CA LEU A 129 -2.17 10.40 9.78
C LEU A 129 -1.33 9.13 9.85
N GLU A 130 -0.31 9.03 9.01
CA GLU A 130 0.75 8.02 9.05
C GLU A 130 2.03 8.64 9.62
N VAL A 131 2.52 8.07 10.72
CA VAL A 131 3.78 8.47 11.36
C VAL A 131 4.83 7.43 11.07
N ARG A 132 5.78 7.73 10.17
CA ARG A 132 6.84 6.78 9.81
C ARG A 132 7.92 6.69 10.87
N GLY A 133 8.52 5.49 11.01
CA GLY A 133 9.62 5.24 11.94
C GLY A 133 9.18 4.89 13.36
N THR A 134 7.88 4.75 13.62
CA THR A 134 7.33 4.45 14.95
C THR A 134 6.95 2.97 15.14
N ARG A 135 7.38 2.07 14.27
CA ARG A 135 7.00 0.63 14.29
C ARG A 135 7.13 -0.05 15.66
N SER A 136 7.91 0.50 16.55
CA SER A 136 8.11 -0.02 17.93
C SER A 136 7.89 1.06 18.99
N ILE A 137 7.44 2.25 18.62
CA ILE A 137 7.34 3.41 19.53
C ILE A 137 5.86 3.74 19.72
N GLN A 138 5.44 3.77 20.98
CA GLN A 138 4.12 4.26 21.32
C GLN A 138 4.02 5.76 20.99
N LEU A 139 2.97 6.16 20.30
CA LEU A 139 2.73 7.57 20.01
C LEU A 139 2.54 8.37 21.31
N PRO A 140 3.08 9.61 21.39
CA PRO A 140 2.87 10.47 22.55
C PRO A 140 1.38 10.70 22.84
N SER A 141 1.03 10.72 24.14
CA SER A 141 -0.35 10.90 24.60
C SER A 141 -0.99 12.21 24.08
N GLU A 142 -0.19 13.28 23.97
CA GLU A 142 -0.62 14.56 23.44
C GLU A 142 -0.98 14.47 21.96
N LEU A 143 -0.24 13.65 21.17
CA LEU A 143 -0.57 13.42 19.76
C LEU A 143 -1.84 12.59 19.65
N LEU A 144 -1.96 11.52 20.42
CA LEU A 144 -3.17 10.68 20.46
C LEU A 144 -4.41 11.51 20.81
N LYS A 145 -4.30 12.36 21.84
CA LYS A 145 -5.38 13.28 22.20
C LYS A 145 -5.72 14.24 21.07
N THR A 146 -4.71 14.83 20.42
CA THR A 146 -4.93 15.71 19.26
C THR A 146 -5.66 14.98 18.13
N MET A 147 -5.21 13.76 17.82
CA MET A 147 -5.84 12.96 16.76
C MET A 147 -7.31 12.63 17.09
N GLN A 148 -7.60 12.27 18.34
CA GLN A 148 -8.98 12.00 18.81
C GLN A 148 -9.85 13.27 18.80
N ASP A 149 -9.35 14.40 19.31
CA ASP A 149 -10.08 15.68 19.35
C ASP A 149 -10.50 16.16 17.94
N TYR A 150 -9.68 15.89 16.92
CA TYR A 150 -9.94 16.25 15.52
C TYR A 150 -10.43 15.08 14.67
N ASN A 151 -10.76 13.96 15.27
CA ASN A 151 -11.28 12.77 14.61
C ASN A 151 -10.36 12.30 13.45
N ILE A 152 -9.05 12.31 13.66
CA ILE A 152 -8.04 11.90 12.69
C ILE A 152 -7.89 10.38 12.74
N VAL A 153 -7.89 9.71 11.62
CA VAL A 153 -7.66 8.26 11.52
C VAL A 153 -6.17 7.96 11.69
N HIS A 154 -5.80 7.03 12.57
CA HIS A 154 -4.42 6.55 12.63
C HIS A 154 -4.18 5.56 11.48
N CYS A 155 -3.43 5.99 10.48
CA CYS A 155 -3.04 5.16 9.35
C CYS A 155 -1.82 4.31 9.72
N THR A 156 -1.92 3.00 9.60
CA THR A 156 -0.87 2.03 9.92
C THR A 156 -0.66 1.04 8.79
N ASP A 157 0.46 0.32 8.82
CA ASP A 157 0.73 -0.80 7.92
C ASP A 157 0.42 -2.14 8.61
N LEU A 158 -0.79 -2.66 8.39
CA LEU A 158 -1.19 -3.96 8.95
C LEU A 158 -0.30 -5.12 8.46
N SER A 159 0.31 -4.99 7.27
CA SER A 159 1.19 -6.03 6.73
C SER A 159 2.53 -6.13 7.47
N SER A 160 2.95 -5.05 8.13
CA SER A 160 4.12 -5.05 9.00
C SER A 160 3.81 -5.41 10.46
N GLY A 161 2.54 -5.68 10.77
CA GLY A 161 2.08 -6.00 12.14
C GLY A 161 1.67 -4.77 12.96
N GLU A 162 1.69 -3.58 12.38
CA GLU A 162 1.23 -2.37 13.07
C GLU A 162 -0.30 -2.39 13.24
N MET A 163 -0.78 -1.88 14.37
CA MET A 163 -2.21 -1.69 14.63
C MET A 163 -2.48 -0.22 14.95
N PRO A 164 -3.68 0.30 14.61
CA PRO A 164 -4.06 1.64 15.04
C PRO A 164 -3.98 1.79 16.56
N ALA A 165 -3.49 2.92 17.03
CA ALA A 165 -3.35 3.21 18.47
C ALA A 165 -4.70 3.41 19.19
N TYR A 166 -5.77 3.61 18.44
CA TYR A 166 -7.15 3.71 18.93
C TYR A 166 -8.14 3.34 17.84
N GLU A 167 -9.34 2.97 18.24
CA GLU A 167 -10.43 2.64 17.32
C GLU A 167 -11.06 3.91 16.71
N SER A 168 -11.38 3.86 15.42
CA SER A 168 -12.10 4.89 14.67
C SER A 168 -13.17 4.23 13.81
N ASP A 169 -14.19 4.99 13.40
CA ASP A 169 -15.20 4.56 12.42
C ASP A 169 -14.59 4.19 11.06
N ILE A 170 -13.38 4.70 10.75
CA ILE A 170 -12.60 4.35 9.56
C ILE A 170 -11.30 3.67 10.00
N LEU A 171 -11.04 2.50 9.44
CA LEU A 171 -9.69 1.92 9.41
C LEU A 171 -9.05 2.26 8.06
N TYR A 172 -7.91 2.93 8.08
CA TYR A 172 -7.13 3.23 6.88
C TYR A 172 -5.76 2.58 7.00
N THR A 173 -5.44 1.65 6.12
CA THR A 173 -4.14 0.98 6.11
C THR A 173 -3.45 1.11 4.75
N ARG A 174 -2.14 1.33 4.78
CA ARG A 174 -1.25 1.36 3.62
C ARG A 174 -0.27 0.22 3.72
N LEU A 175 -0.41 -0.77 2.86
CA LEU A 175 0.29 -2.05 2.93
C LEU A 175 1.58 -2.02 2.10
N PHE A 176 2.74 -2.04 2.77
CA PHE A 176 4.06 -2.01 2.13
C PHE A 176 4.80 -3.34 2.22
N GLY A 177 4.41 -4.23 3.13
CA GLY A 177 5.02 -5.54 3.33
C GLY A 177 6.26 -5.52 4.22
N LYS A 178 6.86 -6.70 4.35
CA LYS A 178 8.00 -6.96 5.24
C LYS A 178 9.35 -6.72 4.54
N GLY A 179 9.36 -6.55 3.22
CA GLY A 179 10.56 -6.37 2.41
C GLY A 179 11.07 -4.93 2.39
N GLN A 180 12.31 -4.76 1.93
CA GLN A 180 12.87 -3.42 1.70
C GLN A 180 12.24 -2.76 0.49
N HIS A 181 12.02 -1.44 0.54
CA HIS A 181 11.49 -0.64 -0.56
C HIS A 181 10.22 -1.22 -1.22
N ASN A 182 9.32 -1.84 -0.42
CA ASN A 182 8.07 -2.46 -0.90
C ASN A 182 8.29 -3.69 -1.80
N VAL A 183 9.51 -4.21 -1.90
CA VAL A 183 9.84 -5.41 -2.66
C VAL A 183 9.43 -6.63 -1.83
N TYR A 184 8.13 -6.92 -1.89
CA TYR A 184 7.48 -8.01 -1.19
C TYR A 184 6.19 -8.39 -1.89
N GLN A 185 5.88 -9.67 -1.92
CA GLN A 185 4.59 -10.19 -2.38
C GLN A 185 4.00 -11.07 -1.27
N PRO A 186 2.84 -10.71 -0.70
CA PRO A 186 2.26 -11.48 0.40
C PRO A 186 1.74 -12.84 -0.06
N THR A 187 1.87 -13.86 0.76
CA THR A 187 1.21 -15.17 0.58
C THR A 187 -0.30 -15.02 0.79
N ASP A 188 -1.05 -16.09 0.55
CA ASP A 188 -2.50 -16.09 0.80
C ASP A 188 -2.79 -15.98 2.29
N GLU A 189 -2.03 -16.69 3.13
CA GLU A 189 -2.15 -16.66 4.58
C GLU A 189 -1.88 -15.26 5.13
N GLU A 190 -0.86 -14.57 4.61
CA GLU A 190 -0.55 -13.19 5.00
C GLU A 190 -1.67 -12.23 4.59
N LEU A 191 -2.26 -12.40 3.40
CA LEU A 191 -3.41 -11.60 2.98
C LEU A 191 -4.62 -11.84 3.88
N LEU A 192 -4.87 -13.09 4.29
CA LEU A 192 -5.92 -13.43 5.24
C LEU A 192 -5.67 -12.85 6.64
N GLU A 193 -4.43 -12.87 7.10
CA GLU A 193 -4.05 -12.25 8.37
C GLU A 193 -4.30 -10.74 8.35
N ILE A 194 -3.93 -10.06 7.27
CA ILE A 194 -4.21 -8.63 7.06
C ILE A 194 -5.71 -8.36 7.08
N ASP A 195 -6.51 -9.15 6.36
CA ASP A 195 -7.97 -8.98 6.31
C ASP A 195 -8.62 -9.25 7.67
N LYS A 196 -8.15 -10.27 8.41
CA LYS A 196 -8.59 -10.57 9.77
C LYS A 196 -8.28 -9.41 10.73
N LYS A 197 -7.05 -8.88 10.70
CA LYS A 197 -6.66 -7.70 11.50
C LYS A 197 -7.51 -6.49 11.17
N ALA A 198 -7.74 -6.22 9.89
CA ALA A 198 -8.57 -5.11 9.45
C ALA A 198 -10.03 -5.25 9.91
N SER A 199 -10.54 -6.48 10.01
CA SER A 199 -11.91 -6.78 10.39
C SER A 199 -12.10 -7.01 11.90
N SER A 200 -11.03 -7.00 12.71
CA SER A 200 -11.11 -7.30 14.14
C SER A 200 -11.61 -6.12 14.99
N GLY A 201 -11.53 -4.90 14.47
CA GLY A 201 -11.99 -3.67 15.14
C GLY A 201 -13.46 -3.37 14.87
N LYS A 202 -13.93 -2.23 15.40
CA LYS A 202 -15.31 -1.75 15.23
C LYS A 202 -15.48 -0.73 14.09
N SER A 203 -14.50 -0.63 13.19
CA SER A 203 -14.55 0.32 12.09
C SER A 203 -15.67 -0.03 11.11
N GLU A 204 -16.55 0.93 10.84
CA GLU A 204 -17.64 0.79 9.87
C GLU A 204 -17.13 0.76 8.43
N LYS A 205 -16.00 1.43 8.19
CA LYS A 205 -15.37 1.56 6.89
C LYS A 205 -13.91 1.11 6.94
N ILE A 206 -13.55 0.12 6.12
CA ILE A 206 -12.18 -0.38 5.97
C ILE A 206 -11.64 0.05 4.62
N ILE A 207 -10.49 0.73 4.61
CA ILE A 207 -9.79 1.21 3.42
C ILE A 207 -8.38 0.60 3.41
N MET A 208 -8.11 -0.24 2.41
CA MET A 208 -6.82 -0.90 2.21
C MET A 208 -6.19 -0.37 0.92
N SER A 209 -5.07 0.35 1.04
CA SER A 209 -4.26 0.84 -0.06
C SER A 209 -3.00 -0.02 -0.18
N PHE A 210 -2.91 -0.80 -1.25
CA PHE A 210 -1.77 -1.67 -1.51
C PHE A 210 -0.63 -0.87 -2.14
N HIS A 211 0.58 -1.03 -1.60
CA HIS A 211 1.81 -0.36 -2.06
C HIS A 211 2.95 -1.34 -2.33
N PHE A 212 2.69 -2.63 -2.29
CA PHE A 212 3.67 -3.66 -2.69
C PHE A 212 4.15 -3.44 -4.13
N VAL A 213 5.29 -3.99 -4.48
CA VAL A 213 5.80 -3.89 -5.87
C VAL A 213 4.82 -4.47 -6.91
N ARG A 214 4.06 -5.50 -6.54
CA ARG A 214 2.98 -6.09 -7.37
C ARG A 214 1.57 -5.69 -6.90
N MET A 215 1.42 -4.45 -6.43
CA MET A 215 0.20 -3.96 -5.76
C MET A 215 -1.12 -4.27 -6.48
N TYR A 216 -1.15 -4.20 -7.81
CA TYR A 216 -2.38 -4.49 -8.56
C TYR A 216 -2.75 -5.97 -8.51
N LYS A 217 -1.76 -6.86 -8.68
CA LYS A 217 -1.99 -8.31 -8.60
C LYS A 217 -2.44 -8.70 -7.17
N ASP A 218 -1.76 -8.20 -6.15
CA ASP A 218 -2.02 -8.57 -4.76
C ASP A 218 -3.35 -8.01 -4.24
N ALA A 219 -3.68 -6.75 -4.58
CA ALA A 219 -5.00 -6.18 -4.28
C ALA A 219 -6.14 -6.95 -5.00
N ALA A 220 -5.92 -7.35 -6.25
CA ALA A 220 -6.89 -8.15 -7.00
C ALA A 220 -7.07 -9.55 -6.40
N ARG A 221 -5.98 -10.20 -5.93
CA ARG A 221 -6.04 -11.50 -5.25
C ARG A 221 -6.94 -11.44 -4.01
N LEU A 222 -6.68 -10.48 -3.11
CA LEU A 222 -7.51 -10.32 -1.91
C LEU A 222 -8.97 -9.99 -2.27
N LYS A 223 -9.18 -9.12 -3.25
CA LYS A 223 -10.53 -8.78 -3.71
C LYS A 223 -11.27 -9.99 -4.27
N THR A 224 -10.62 -10.82 -5.10
CA THR A 224 -11.18 -12.06 -5.65
C THR A 224 -11.52 -13.02 -4.53
N TYR A 225 -10.62 -13.23 -3.57
CA TYR A 225 -10.89 -14.06 -2.40
C TYR A 225 -12.13 -13.60 -1.64
N LYS A 226 -12.28 -12.31 -1.37
CA LYS A 226 -13.48 -11.77 -0.67
C LYS A 226 -14.78 -11.96 -1.44
N GLN A 227 -14.73 -12.14 -2.76
CA GLN A 227 -15.89 -12.36 -3.61
C GLN A 227 -16.23 -13.85 -3.79
N SER A 228 -15.22 -14.72 -3.89
CA SER A 228 -15.38 -16.13 -4.28
C SER A 228 -15.00 -17.13 -3.19
N GLY A 229 -14.34 -16.71 -2.12
CA GLY A 229 -13.76 -17.59 -1.10
C GLY A 229 -12.50 -18.33 -1.55
N LYS A 230 -11.97 -18.02 -2.73
CA LYS A 230 -10.76 -18.67 -3.28
C LYS A 230 -9.79 -17.65 -3.84
N PHE A 231 -8.50 -17.86 -3.59
CA PHE A 231 -7.45 -17.07 -4.23
C PHE A 231 -7.24 -17.54 -5.67
N PRO A 232 -7.01 -16.62 -6.62
CA PRO A 232 -6.64 -16.97 -7.98
C PRO A 232 -5.21 -17.49 -8.03
N SER A 233 -4.91 -18.38 -8.99
CA SER A 233 -3.54 -18.82 -9.26
C SER A 233 -2.63 -17.68 -9.67
N ILE A 234 -1.34 -17.79 -9.37
CA ILE A 234 -0.29 -16.83 -9.76
C ILE A 234 0.19 -17.13 -11.18
N THR A 235 0.32 -18.41 -11.49
CA THR A 235 0.80 -18.95 -12.77
C THR A 235 -0.23 -19.89 -13.39
N ARG A 236 0.11 -20.51 -14.50
CA ARG A 236 -0.72 -21.52 -15.17
C ARG A 236 -0.48 -22.92 -14.66
N SER A 237 0.64 -23.14 -13.99
CA SER A 237 1.14 -24.42 -13.50
C SER A 237 1.26 -24.41 -11.98
N THR A 238 1.62 -25.56 -11.39
CA THR A 238 1.96 -25.71 -9.96
C THR A 238 3.34 -26.35 -9.80
N GLY A 239 3.89 -26.33 -8.57
CA GLY A 239 5.18 -26.92 -8.24
C GLY A 239 6.34 -26.26 -8.99
N LEU A 240 7.32 -27.05 -9.41
CA LEU A 240 8.51 -26.54 -10.11
C LEU A 240 8.17 -25.84 -11.43
N ALA A 241 7.13 -26.27 -12.14
CA ALA A 241 6.70 -25.57 -13.35
C ALA A 241 6.19 -24.14 -13.08
N SER A 242 5.49 -23.94 -11.96
CA SER A 242 5.10 -22.60 -11.50
C SER A 242 6.32 -21.75 -11.11
N LEU A 243 7.30 -22.36 -10.42
CA LEU A 243 8.56 -21.69 -10.11
C LEU A 243 9.30 -21.24 -11.37
N GLU A 244 9.36 -22.11 -12.40
CA GLU A 244 9.96 -21.76 -13.70
C GLU A 244 9.27 -20.57 -14.36
N GLU A 245 7.93 -20.53 -14.35
CA GLU A 245 7.19 -19.40 -14.90
C GLU A 245 7.53 -18.09 -14.15
N VAL A 246 7.60 -18.12 -12.82
CA VAL A 246 7.88 -16.94 -11.99
C VAL A 246 9.32 -16.46 -12.14
N LEU A 247 10.30 -17.37 -12.13
CA LEU A 247 11.71 -17.03 -12.33
C LEU A 247 11.99 -16.58 -13.77
N GLY A 248 11.32 -17.18 -14.75
CA GLY A 248 11.44 -16.85 -16.16
C GLY A 248 10.98 -15.42 -16.51
N GLU A 249 10.22 -14.74 -15.63
CA GLU A 249 9.80 -13.36 -15.88
C GLU A 249 11.00 -12.39 -15.96
N ASP A 250 11.98 -12.51 -15.06
CA ASP A 250 13.07 -11.52 -14.94
C ASP A 250 14.33 -12.01 -14.20
N ALA A 251 14.44 -13.31 -13.85
CA ALA A 251 15.68 -13.83 -13.26
C ALA A 251 16.84 -13.70 -14.26
N ARG A 252 17.99 -13.27 -13.75
CA ARG A 252 19.22 -13.09 -14.56
C ARG A 252 20.22 -14.17 -14.23
N PHE A 253 20.94 -14.61 -15.25
CA PHE A 253 21.97 -15.63 -15.15
C PHE A 253 23.27 -15.17 -15.85
N PRO A 254 24.48 -15.61 -15.38
CA PRO A 254 24.67 -16.45 -14.19
C PRO A 254 24.38 -15.68 -12.91
N SER A 255 23.91 -16.38 -11.86
CA SER A 255 23.65 -15.82 -10.54
C SER A 255 23.97 -16.81 -9.44
N THR A 256 24.49 -16.33 -8.33
CA THR A 256 24.68 -17.12 -7.11
C THR A 256 23.34 -17.37 -6.43
N LYS A 257 23.27 -18.41 -5.56
CA LYS A 257 22.11 -18.68 -4.72
C LYS A 257 21.67 -17.40 -3.97
N GLN A 258 22.58 -16.68 -3.35
CA GLN A 258 22.28 -15.50 -2.56
C GLN A 258 21.73 -14.32 -3.42
N GLU A 259 22.24 -14.18 -4.64
CA GLU A 259 21.72 -13.19 -5.59
C GLU A 259 20.28 -13.54 -6.06
N LEU A 260 20.02 -14.83 -6.29
CA LEU A 260 18.69 -15.32 -6.63
C LEU A 260 17.70 -15.08 -5.49
N ILE A 261 18.06 -15.45 -4.26
CA ILE A 261 17.20 -15.21 -3.08
C ILE A 261 16.92 -13.72 -2.93
N ARG A 262 17.93 -12.86 -3.03
CA ARG A 262 17.77 -11.42 -2.88
C ARG A 262 16.90 -10.81 -3.99
N SER A 263 17.06 -11.24 -5.25
CA SER A 263 16.37 -10.67 -6.40
C SER A 263 14.99 -11.29 -6.66
N GLN A 264 14.79 -12.56 -6.34
CA GLN A 264 13.61 -13.34 -6.70
C GLN A 264 12.83 -13.86 -5.50
N GLY A 265 13.48 -14.03 -4.34
CA GLY A 265 12.94 -14.71 -3.17
C GLY A 265 11.66 -14.08 -2.59
N TRP A 266 11.43 -12.80 -2.85
CA TRP A 266 10.26 -12.06 -2.41
C TRP A 266 8.96 -12.38 -3.19
N LYS A 267 9.09 -13.02 -4.35
CA LYS A 267 7.96 -13.44 -5.18
C LYS A 267 7.30 -14.68 -4.61
N ILE A 268 6.04 -14.90 -4.95
CA ILE A 268 5.34 -16.15 -4.64
C ILE A 268 5.08 -16.93 -5.92
N PHE A 269 4.92 -18.24 -5.76
CA PHE A 269 4.51 -19.15 -6.83
C PHE A 269 3.48 -20.17 -6.30
N ASP A 270 2.75 -20.85 -7.20
CA ASP A 270 1.77 -21.88 -6.84
C ASP A 270 2.50 -23.19 -6.56
N LEU A 271 2.72 -23.52 -5.27
CA LEU A 271 3.27 -24.83 -4.88
C LEU A 271 2.28 -25.95 -5.22
N THR A 272 1.01 -25.72 -4.88
CA THR A 272 -0.13 -26.57 -5.25
C THR A 272 -1.27 -25.71 -5.77
N GLU A 273 -2.40 -26.28 -6.12
CA GLU A 273 -3.60 -25.52 -6.50
C GLU A 273 -4.13 -24.60 -5.40
N THR A 274 -3.82 -24.90 -4.14
CA THR A 274 -4.34 -24.19 -2.97
C THR A 274 -3.28 -23.54 -2.10
N GLU A 275 -2.00 -23.80 -2.36
CA GLU A 275 -0.88 -23.32 -1.53
C GLU A 275 0.10 -22.48 -2.35
N ARG A 276 0.45 -21.32 -1.84
CA ARG A 276 1.41 -20.37 -2.42
C ARG A 276 2.46 -19.98 -1.41
N ILE A 277 3.71 -20.24 -1.75
CA ILE A 277 4.86 -19.95 -0.89
C ILE A 277 5.82 -18.98 -1.57
N HIS A 278 6.73 -18.42 -0.80
CA HIS A 278 7.78 -17.58 -1.36
C HIS A 278 8.79 -18.43 -2.15
N VAL A 279 9.24 -17.86 -3.26
CA VAL A 279 10.33 -18.43 -4.07
C VAL A 279 11.58 -18.62 -3.21
N GLY A 280 11.84 -17.71 -2.27
CA GLY A 280 12.95 -17.79 -1.33
C GLY A 280 12.97 -19.08 -0.53
N ASP A 281 11.83 -19.57 -0.07
CA ASP A 281 11.72 -20.79 0.75
C ASP A 281 12.21 -22.04 -0.01
N LEU A 282 12.06 -22.03 -1.33
CA LEU A 282 12.56 -23.12 -2.16
C LEU A 282 14.02 -22.90 -2.59
N LEU A 283 14.41 -21.66 -2.93
CA LEU A 283 15.79 -21.34 -3.27
C LEU A 283 16.78 -21.57 -2.11
N GLU A 284 16.32 -21.43 -0.85
CA GLU A 284 17.13 -21.75 0.34
C GLU A 284 17.59 -23.22 0.39
N LYS A 285 16.86 -24.14 -0.23
CA LYS A 285 17.19 -25.56 -0.30
C LYS A 285 18.28 -25.86 -1.34
N LEU A 286 18.62 -24.90 -2.20
CA LEU A 286 19.68 -25.09 -3.18
C LEU A 286 21.06 -25.15 -2.50
N PRO A 287 22.01 -25.94 -3.04
CA PRO A 287 23.42 -25.84 -2.67
C PRO A 287 24.01 -24.45 -2.92
N GLU A 288 25.02 -24.07 -2.12
CA GLU A 288 25.79 -22.84 -2.40
C GLU A 288 26.59 -23.03 -3.70
N ALA A 289 26.14 -22.36 -4.75
CA ALA A 289 26.74 -22.43 -6.09
C ALA A 289 26.35 -21.20 -6.93
N THR A 290 26.98 -21.06 -8.07
CA THR A 290 26.55 -20.16 -9.16
C THR A 290 25.77 -20.99 -10.17
N TYR A 291 24.60 -20.52 -10.54
CA TYR A 291 23.67 -21.14 -11.49
C TYR A 291 23.72 -20.37 -12.81
N ASN A 292 23.92 -21.09 -13.92
CA ASN A 292 24.10 -20.50 -15.23
C ASN A 292 22.79 -20.31 -16.00
N ASN A 293 21.75 -21.04 -15.62
CA ASN A 293 20.43 -20.99 -16.24
C ASN A 293 19.35 -21.54 -15.30
N LEU A 294 18.11 -21.35 -15.67
CA LEU A 294 16.94 -21.79 -14.90
C LEU A 294 16.86 -23.33 -14.78
N GLY A 295 17.24 -24.07 -15.85
CA GLY A 295 17.21 -25.52 -15.83
C GLY A 295 18.09 -26.14 -14.74
N GLU A 296 19.28 -25.56 -14.46
CA GLU A 296 20.14 -26.02 -13.37
C GLU A 296 19.48 -25.87 -11.99
N ILE A 297 18.69 -24.84 -11.77
CA ILE A 297 17.91 -24.63 -10.53
C ILE A 297 16.87 -25.74 -10.39
N VAL A 298 16.07 -25.94 -11.42
CA VAL A 298 14.98 -26.93 -11.43
C VAL A 298 15.51 -28.34 -11.24
N ASP A 299 16.59 -28.69 -11.94
CA ASP A 299 17.21 -30.02 -11.80
C ASP A 299 17.74 -30.30 -10.39
N ARG A 300 18.25 -29.26 -9.70
CA ARG A 300 18.72 -29.39 -8.31
C ARG A 300 17.56 -29.47 -7.29
N LEU A 301 16.41 -28.93 -7.62
CA LEU A 301 15.22 -28.92 -6.73
C LEU A 301 14.37 -30.19 -6.87
N LYS A 302 14.43 -30.91 -8.01
CA LYS A 302 13.67 -32.16 -8.24
C LYS A 302 13.80 -33.20 -7.11
N PRO A 303 14.97 -33.44 -6.48
CA PRO A 303 15.08 -34.38 -5.35
C PRO A 303 14.43 -33.89 -4.06
N VAL A 304 14.12 -32.61 -3.95
CA VAL A 304 13.58 -31.97 -2.73
C VAL A 304 12.05 -32.04 -2.70
N GLU A 305 11.40 -32.31 -3.84
CA GLU A 305 9.94 -32.49 -3.91
C GLU A 305 9.44 -33.85 -3.39
N ARG A 306 10.37 -34.81 -3.08
CA ARG A 306 10.05 -36.11 -2.52
C ARG A 306 10.15 -36.04 -1.00
#